data_21d08ec3541685a36d686701df25390f
#
_entry.id   21d08ec3541685a36d686701df25390f
#
_cell.length_a   1.000
_cell.length_b   1.000
_cell.length_c   1.000
_cell.angle_alpha   90.00
_cell.angle_beta   90.00
_cell.angle_gamma   90.00
#
_symmetry.space_group_name_H-M   'P 1'
#
loop_
_entity.id
_entity.type
_entity.pdbx_description
1 polymer ?
#
loop_
_entity_poly.entity_id
_entity_poly.type
_entity_poly.pdbx_seq_one_letter_code
_entity_poly.pdbx_strand_id
1 'polypeptide(L)'
;CENKNINVLLIEAGGSGKSLFTQMPGGNGYIFGNPKFDWGFESIPQPSLNNRKILYPRGKGLGGSSLLNGMIYMRGAPGDFNRWRQKGLEGWSYNDVLPYFKRSASAFHREKNEYHSHSGPLKLTPAGNYNSIDKAFIDACVEAGAEINNDFYNGNLNGVGRYDVKVWNGKRQSSAEAYLKFKPSNLTIYKNTSVIKILIEKNKAKGLLLSNGEVYASSEVILSLGAFGSPKCLMLSGIGPEEHLKEKNIELLINLPGVGENLHDHPVMPMNWAFQNNNLSFSKYQRIDRAIIVGLKYILFKQGLAAAPFWSTNLFHAIREKDMPEIQVFMTPMCFKEEKDNWSMSLDNLLNFGSLFFSRGKKAFPGLHFQINLLRPKSTGSVKLKSSNPNDELNINPNWFIDPSDMEDMIEGMKHTREVLSKPSLAKIVSEELLPGKKIKSDQDLKESVRNHVQTGHHPASTCAMGSSNNKMAVLDNQLKVRGIDNLRVVDASSFPDMISGNINASVIMLAEKASDMILKN
;
A
#
# COMPACT_ATOMS: atom_id res chain seq x y z
N CYS A 1 13.46 -1.07 -21.29
CA CYS A 1 14.93 -1.07 -21.38
C CYS A 1 15.51 -2.41 -21.87
N GLU A 2 14.74 -3.50 -21.83
CA GLU A 2 15.19 -4.81 -22.37
C GLU A 2 15.40 -4.74 -23.90
N ASN A 3 14.52 -4.02 -24.59
CA ASN A 3 14.73 -3.69 -26.01
C ASN A 3 15.76 -2.56 -26.12
N LYS A 4 16.93 -2.86 -26.70
CA LYS A 4 18.06 -1.92 -26.86
C LYS A 4 17.80 -0.78 -27.85
N ASN A 5 16.80 -0.93 -28.69
CA ASN A 5 16.42 0.10 -29.68
C ASN A 5 15.51 1.18 -29.09
N ILE A 6 15.09 1.05 -27.83
CA ILE A 6 14.23 2.00 -27.13
C ILE A 6 15.05 2.71 -26.05
N ASN A 7 15.12 4.04 -26.09
CA ASN A 7 15.67 4.85 -25.02
C ASN A 7 14.57 5.21 -24.02
N VAL A 8 14.86 5.05 -22.73
CA VAL A 8 13.92 5.34 -21.64
C VAL A 8 14.47 6.47 -20.77
N LEU A 9 13.67 7.51 -20.56
CA LEU A 9 13.92 8.55 -19.57
C LEU A 9 12.98 8.33 -18.38
N LEU A 10 13.54 8.08 -17.20
CA LEU A 10 12.82 7.98 -15.93
C LEU A 10 13.01 9.27 -15.15
N ILE A 11 11.89 9.92 -14.80
CA ILE A 11 11.86 11.18 -14.05
C ILE A 11 11.28 10.89 -12.67
N GLU A 12 11.99 11.31 -11.62
CA GLU A 12 11.61 11.10 -10.22
C GLU A 12 11.72 12.42 -9.44
N ALA A 13 10.64 12.80 -8.78
CA ALA A 13 10.59 14.03 -7.98
C ALA A 13 11.51 13.98 -6.75
N GLY A 14 11.69 12.82 -6.16
CA GLY A 14 12.59 12.63 -5.04
C GLY A 14 14.01 12.24 -5.44
N GLY A 15 14.84 11.95 -4.44
CA GLY A 15 16.21 11.53 -4.62
C GLY A 15 16.34 10.03 -4.93
N SER A 16 17.52 9.47 -4.62
CA SER A 16 17.82 8.04 -4.86
C SER A 16 16.97 7.07 -4.02
N GLY A 17 16.25 7.56 -3.01
CA GLY A 17 15.52 6.73 -2.07
C GLY A 17 16.42 5.90 -1.13
N LYS A 18 17.74 5.95 -1.28
CA LYS A 18 18.67 5.12 -0.49
C LYS A 18 19.06 5.78 0.83
N SER A 19 18.77 5.10 1.92
CA SER A 19 19.27 5.41 3.27
C SER A 19 19.33 4.11 4.08
N LEU A 20 19.98 4.15 5.25
CA LEU A 20 19.97 3.02 6.16
C LEU A 20 18.53 2.60 6.51
N PHE A 21 17.66 3.58 6.81
CA PHE A 21 16.29 3.33 7.24
C PHE A 21 15.36 2.86 6.13
N THR A 22 15.55 3.33 4.88
CA THR A 22 14.77 2.82 3.74
C THR A 22 15.17 1.40 3.35
N GLN A 23 16.42 0.99 3.62
CA GLN A 23 16.90 -0.37 3.35
C GLN A 23 16.59 -1.35 4.49
N MET A 24 16.54 -0.86 5.75
CA MET A 24 16.28 -1.65 6.94
C MET A 24 14.79 -1.99 7.06
N PRO A 25 14.39 -3.28 7.05
CA PRO A 25 12.98 -3.66 7.15
C PRO A 25 12.27 -3.09 8.37
N GLY A 26 12.90 -3.12 9.54
CA GLY A 26 12.38 -2.52 10.77
C GLY A 26 12.49 -0.98 10.83
N GLY A 27 12.90 -0.32 9.74
CA GLY A 27 13.16 1.11 9.69
C GLY A 27 11.95 2.00 9.36
N ASN A 28 10.78 1.43 9.09
CA ASN A 28 9.62 2.17 8.62
C ASN A 28 9.25 3.37 9.49
N GLY A 29 9.27 3.22 10.80
CA GLY A 29 8.92 4.30 11.72
C GLY A 29 9.84 5.53 11.68
N TYR A 30 10.98 5.46 10.98
CA TYR A 30 11.91 6.59 10.81
C TYR A 30 11.75 7.33 9.49
N ILE A 31 10.96 6.81 8.58
CA ILE A 31 10.78 7.36 7.23
C ILE A 31 9.38 7.94 6.99
N PHE A 32 8.36 7.50 7.72
CA PHE A 32 7.04 8.12 7.68
C PHE A 32 7.10 9.57 8.17
N GLY A 33 6.47 10.50 7.44
CA GLY A 33 6.48 11.94 7.73
C GLY A 33 7.83 12.65 7.48
N ASN A 34 8.85 11.94 7.00
CA ASN A 34 10.11 12.57 6.63
C ASN A 34 10.01 13.11 5.19
N PRO A 35 10.04 14.44 4.98
CA PRO A 35 9.80 15.06 3.66
C PRO A 35 10.82 14.69 2.59
N LYS A 36 11.95 14.09 3.00
CA LYS A 36 12.94 13.55 2.07
C LYS A 36 12.47 12.26 1.38
N PHE A 37 11.60 11.49 2.05
CA PHE A 37 11.17 10.15 1.60
C PHE A 37 9.66 10.01 1.52
N ASP A 38 8.90 10.96 2.05
CA ASP A 38 7.46 10.95 2.16
C ASP A 38 6.86 12.25 1.63
N TRP A 39 5.79 12.14 0.83
CA TRP A 39 5.03 13.29 0.36
C TRP A 39 4.18 13.93 1.46
N GLY A 40 3.80 13.16 2.48
CA GLY A 40 3.00 13.64 3.61
C GLY A 40 1.60 14.11 3.22
N PHE A 41 0.92 13.40 2.31
CA PHE A 41 -0.46 13.75 1.94
C PHE A 41 -1.43 13.58 3.11
N GLU A 42 -2.48 14.41 3.13
CA GLU A 42 -3.55 14.36 4.11
C GLU A 42 -4.92 14.48 3.40
N SER A 43 -5.94 13.82 3.92
CA SER A 43 -7.31 13.99 3.41
C SER A 43 -7.90 15.33 3.84
N ILE A 44 -8.95 15.77 3.14
CA ILE A 44 -9.87 16.77 3.69
C ILE A 44 -10.57 16.18 4.93
N PRO A 45 -11.17 17.01 5.82
CA PRO A 45 -11.98 16.53 6.94
C PRO A 45 -13.07 15.56 6.46
N GLN A 46 -13.22 14.42 7.14
CA GLN A 46 -14.17 13.35 6.79
C GLN A 46 -15.41 13.40 7.69
N PRO A 47 -16.59 13.84 7.20
CA PRO A 47 -17.81 13.92 8.02
C PRO A 47 -18.20 12.55 8.61
N SER A 48 -18.05 11.47 7.85
CA SER A 48 -18.30 10.09 8.29
C SER A 48 -17.38 9.64 9.44
N LEU A 49 -16.27 10.35 9.69
CA LEU A 49 -15.25 10.04 10.68
C LEU A 49 -15.07 11.18 11.70
N ASN A 50 -16.17 11.81 12.13
CA ASN A 50 -16.14 12.90 13.11
C ASN A 50 -15.23 14.08 12.68
N ASN A 51 -15.21 14.39 11.39
CA ASN A 51 -14.36 15.42 10.76
C ASN A 51 -12.85 15.20 10.94
N ARG A 52 -12.41 13.96 11.21
CA ARG A 52 -10.99 13.64 11.24
C ARG A 52 -10.39 13.73 9.85
N LYS A 53 -9.11 14.06 9.79
CA LYS A 53 -8.29 13.95 8.60
C LYS A 53 -7.47 12.67 8.66
N ILE A 54 -7.20 12.08 7.51
CA ILE A 54 -6.45 10.83 7.37
C ILE A 54 -5.10 11.14 6.73
N LEU A 55 -4.01 10.76 7.39
CA LEU A 55 -2.66 10.87 6.85
C LEU A 55 -2.40 9.76 5.82
N TYR A 56 -1.84 10.14 4.68
CA TYR A 56 -1.50 9.25 3.57
C TYR A 56 0.00 9.30 3.24
N PRO A 57 0.88 8.64 3.99
CA PRO A 57 2.29 8.53 3.64
C PRO A 57 2.47 7.92 2.24
N ARG A 58 3.15 8.63 1.34
CA ARG A 58 3.48 8.16 -0.02
C ARG A 58 4.94 8.39 -0.30
N GLY A 59 5.60 7.35 -0.83
CA GLY A 59 7.04 7.41 -1.04
C GLY A 59 7.48 8.41 -2.09
N LYS A 60 8.52 9.18 -1.76
CA LYS A 60 9.19 10.17 -2.59
C LYS A 60 10.64 9.76 -2.81
N GLY A 61 10.97 9.34 -4.02
CA GLY A 61 12.30 8.82 -4.40
C GLY A 61 12.21 7.61 -5.32
N LEU A 62 13.33 7.20 -5.90
CA LEU A 62 13.41 6.02 -6.77
C LEU A 62 12.87 4.78 -6.05
N GLY A 63 11.80 4.22 -6.59
CA GLY A 63 11.05 3.12 -5.99
C GLY A 63 9.69 3.53 -5.40
N GLY A 64 9.39 4.84 -5.30
CA GLY A 64 8.10 5.34 -4.83
C GLY A 64 7.70 4.75 -3.47
N SER A 65 6.41 4.43 -3.29
CA SER A 65 5.90 3.89 -2.02
C SER A 65 6.46 2.52 -1.62
N SER A 66 7.19 1.81 -2.50
CA SER A 66 7.92 0.60 -2.11
C SER A 66 9.09 0.89 -1.14
N LEU A 67 9.52 2.16 -1.01
CA LEU A 67 10.49 2.61 0.01
C LEU A 67 9.93 2.60 1.42
N LEU A 68 8.61 2.85 1.56
CA LEU A 68 7.92 3.04 2.84
C LEU A 68 7.10 1.83 3.28
N ASN A 69 6.60 1.03 2.34
CA ASN A 69 5.60 -0.01 2.61
C ASN A 69 6.05 -1.08 3.61
N GLY A 70 5.09 -1.85 4.11
CA GLY A 70 5.32 -2.96 5.03
C GLY A 70 6.02 -4.18 4.42
N MET A 71 6.43 -4.13 3.16
CA MET A 71 7.10 -5.20 2.41
C MET A 71 6.27 -6.47 2.21
N ILE A 72 5.03 -6.50 2.64
CA ILE A 72 4.14 -7.65 2.47
C ILE A 72 3.96 -7.92 0.98
N TYR A 73 4.10 -9.18 0.58
CA TYR A 73 3.80 -9.63 -0.78
C TYR A 73 2.44 -10.32 -0.77
N MET A 74 1.47 -9.73 -1.45
CA MET A 74 0.14 -10.31 -1.68
C MET A 74 -0.27 -10.04 -3.12
N ARG A 75 -0.89 -11.04 -3.75
CA ARG A 75 -1.33 -10.94 -5.16
C ARG A 75 -2.78 -10.46 -5.30
N GLY A 76 -3.58 -10.58 -4.25
CA GLY A 76 -5.04 -10.53 -4.32
C GLY A 76 -5.65 -11.90 -4.59
N ALA A 77 -6.97 -11.99 -4.49
CA ALA A 77 -7.72 -13.20 -4.80
C ALA A 77 -7.90 -13.36 -6.33
N PRO A 78 -7.98 -14.58 -6.86
CA PRO A 78 -8.32 -14.81 -8.28
C PRO A 78 -9.62 -14.13 -8.68
N GLY A 79 -10.61 -14.10 -7.80
CA GLY A 79 -11.89 -13.44 -8.00
C GLY A 79 -11.78 -11.95 -8.27
N ASP A 80 -10.78 -11.26 -7.73
CA ASP A 80 -10.55 -9.83 -7.98
C ASP A 80 -10.29 -9.57 -9.48
N PHE A 81 -9.37 -10.32 -10.08
CA PHE A 81 -9.00 -10.18 -11.49
C PHE A 81 -10.07 -10.73 -12.43
N ASN A 82 -10.74 -11.82 -12.03
CA ASN A 82 -11.87 -12.35 -12.80
C ASN A 82 -13.03 -11.33 -12.84
N ARG A 83 -13.26 -10.57 -11.77
CA ARG A 83 -14.19 -9.45 -11.74
C ARG A 83 -13.76 -8.32 -12.69
N TRP A 84 -12.45 -8.02 -12.80
CA TRP A 84 -11.97 -7.08 -13.82
C TRP A 84 -12.33 -7.54 -15.23
N ARG A 85 -12.12 -8.83 -15.52
CA ARG A 85 -12.53 -9.43 -16.80
C ARG A 85 -14.04 -9.33 -17.04
N GLN A 86 -14.86 -9.58 -16.01
CA GLN A 86 -16.33 -9.46 -16.08
C GLN A 86 -16.80 -8.02 -16.36
N LYS A 87 -16.04 -7.01 -15.93
CA LYS A 87 -16.27 -5.59 -16.29
C LYS A 87 -15.89 -5.25 -17.74
N GLY A 88 -15.58 -6.25 -18.56
CA GLY A 88 -15.23 -6.08 -19.98
C GLY A 88 -13.75 -5.80 -20.25
N LEU A 89 -12.88 -6.04 -19.28
CA LEU A 89 -11.44 -5.85 -19.44
C LEU A 89 -10.78 -7.16 -19.90
N GLU A 90 -10.81 -7.38 -21.20
CA GLU A 90 -10.19 -8.56 -21.81
C GLU A 90 -8.69 -8.60 -21.56
N GLY A 91 -8.18 -9.81 -21.24
CA GLY A 91 -6.78 -10.01 -20.89
C GLY A 91 -6.42 -9.67 -19.43
N TRP A 92 -7.41 -9.43 -18.55
CA TRP A 92 -7.17 -9.10 -17.14
C TRP A 92 -7.77 -10.10 -16.15
N SER A 93 -8.14 -11.33 -16.61
CA SER A 93 -8.48 -12.42 -15.68
C SER A 93 -7.27 -12.87 -14.87
N TYR A 94 -7.48 -13.62 -13.80
CA TYR A 94 -6.39 -14.16 -12.99
C TYR A 94 -5.37 -14.97 -13.83
N ASN A 95 -5.88 -15.81 -14.74
CA ASN A 95 -5.01 -16.59 -15.64
C ASN A 95 -4.17 -15.70 -16.58
N ASP A 96 -4.72 -14.55 -17.01
CA ASP A 96 -4.00 -13.62 -17.87
C ASP A 96 -2.89 -12.86 -17.12
N VAL A 97 -3.07 -12.63 -15.81
CA VAL A 97 -2.11 -11.83 -15.01
C VAL A 97 -1.13 -12.69 -14.20
N LEU A 98 -1.43 -13.96 -13.93
CA LEU A 98 -0.57 -14.87 -13.18
C LEU A 98 0.86 -15.00 -13.77
N PRO A 99 1.07 -15.08 -15.09
CA PRO A 99 2.40 -15.11 -15.69
C PRO A 99 3.26 -13.89 -15.30
N TYR A 100 2.64 -12.71 -15.16
CA TYR A 100 3.34 -11.48 -14.79
C TYR A 100 3.68 -11.42 -13.30
N PHE A 101 2.85 -11.97 -12.42
CA PHE A 101 3.23 -12.20 -11.02
C PHE A 101 4.45 -13.10 -10.91
N LYS A 102 4.50 -14.18 -11.68
CA LYS A 102 5.63 -15.12 -11.73
C LYS A 102 6.89 -14.47 -12.29
N ARG A 103 6.74 -13.65 -13.35
CA ARG A 103 7.85 -12.91 -13.97
C ARG A 103 8.46 -11.90 -13.00
N SER A 104 7.64 -11.24 -12.18
CA SER A 104 8.07 -10.18 -11.27
C SER A 104 8.83 -10.68 -10.04
N ALA A 105 8.59 -11.91 -9.56
CA ALA A 105 9.04 -12.34 -8.24
C ALA A 105 9.75 -13.70 -8.25
N SER A 106 10.70 -13.87 -7.32
CA SER A 106 11.40 -15.13 -7.03
C SER A 106 11.19 -15.53 -5.58
N ALA A 107 10.62 -16.71 -5.36
CA ALA A 107 10.37 -17.32 -4.05
C ALA A 107 11.18 -18.62 -3.91
N PHE A 108 12.51 -18.50 -3.67
CA PHE A 108 13.42 -19.66 -3.64
C PHE A 108 13.14 -20.65 -2.52
N HIS A 109 12.39 -20.28 -1.50
CA HIS A 109 11.97 -21.15 -0.38
C HIS A 109 10.70 -21.95 -0.69
N ARG A 110 10.10 -21.77 -1.86
CA ARG A 110 8.94 -22.51 -2.37
C ARG A 110 9.35 -23.34 -3.58
N GLU A 111 8.69 -24.47 -3.79
CA GLU A 111 8.87 -25.24 -5.01
C GLU A 111 8.37 -24.45 -6.24
N LYS A 112 9.12 -24.58 -7.34
CA LYS A 112 8.71 -24.00 -8.63
C LYS A 112 7.51 -24.79 -9.17
N ASN A 113 6.42 -24.10 -9.43
CA ASN A 113 5.17 -24.71 -9.93
C ASN A 113 4.38 -23.72 -10.79
N GLU A 114 3.09 -23.97 -10.98
CA GLU A 114 2.21 -23.09 -11.73
C GLU A 114 2.04 -21.70 -11.08
N TYR A 115 2.24 -21.56 -9.74
CA TYR A 115 2.12 -20.30 -9.00
C TYR A 115 3.46 -19.65 -8.68
N HIS A 116 4.54 -20.40 -8.55
CA HIS A 116 5.83 -19.93 -8.08
C HIS A 116 6.93 -19.94 -9.13
N SER A 117 7.81 -18.94 -9.05
CA SER A 117 8.97 -18.76 -9.94
C SER A 117 10.24 -18.49 -9.12
N HIS A 118 11.40 -18.79 -9.73
CA HIS A 118 12.71 -18.48 -9.18
C HIS A 118 13.50 -17.46 -10.03
N SER A 119 12.87 -16.85 -11.04
CA SER A 119 13.57 -16.00 -12.03
C SER A 119 13.27 -14.51 -11.94
N GLY A 120 12.23 -14.09 -11.17
CA GLY A 120 11.87 -12.68 -11.08
C GLY A 120 12.89 -11.81 -10.32
N PRO A 121 12.96 -10.51 -10.61
CA PRO A 121 13.91 -9.60 -9.97
C PRO A 121 13.59 -9.36 -8.49
N LEU A 122 12.32 -9.39 -8.09
CA LEU A 122 11.88 -9.17 -6.72
C LEU A 122 12.08 -10.43 -5.88
N LYS A 123 13.02 -10.41 -4.94
CA LYS A 123 13.33 -11.56 -4.10
C LYS A 123 12.40 -11.60 -2.89
N LEU A 124 11.81 -12.77 -2.64
CA LEU A 124 10.88 -13.01 -1.54
C LEU A 124 11.49 -13.96 -0.51
N THR A 125 11.14 -13.74 0.76
CA THR A 125 11.40 -14.67 1.86
C THR A 125 10.15 -14.79 2.73
N PRO A 126 10.00 -15.88 3.50
CA PRO A 126 8.96 -15.93 4.53
C PRO A 126 9.13 -14.76 5.50
N ALA A 127 8.02 -14.19 5.98
CA ALA A 127 8.05 -13.08 6.94
C ALA A 127 8.92 -13.48 8.16
N GLY A 128 9.89 -12.61 8.49
CA GLY A 128 10.80 -12.83 9.60
C GLY A 128 10.14 -12.58 10.96
N ASN A 129 10.94 -12.71 12.03
CA ASN A 129 10.49 -12.47 13.40
C ASN A 129 9.34 -13.37 13.90
N TYR A 130 9.04 -14.47 13.18
CA TYR A 130 8.07 -15.47 13.61
C TYR A 130 8.48 -16.07 14.97
N ASN A 131 7.54 -16.11 15.89
CA ASN A 131 7.79 -16.50 17.29
C ASN A 131 6.58 -17.23 17.93
N SER A 132 6.66 -17.50 19.22
CA SER A 132 5.60 -18.23 19.95
C SER A 132 4.24 -17.51 19.95
N ILE A 133 4.23 -16.17 19.85
CA ILE A 133 2.97 -15.40 19.78
C ILE A 133 2.32 -15.57 18.41
N ASP A 134 3.13 -15.59 17.34
CA ASP A 134 2.62 -15.85 15.99
C ASP A 134 1.97 -17.24 15.92
N LYS A 135 2.65 -18.24 16.55
CA LYS A 135 2.08 -19.58 16.65
C LYS A 135 0.77 -19.58 17.44
N ALA A 136 0.73 -18.90 18.59
CA ALA A 136 -0.49 -18.81 19.40
C ALA A 136 -1.64 -18.10 18.65
N PHE A 137 -1.34 -17.10 17.82
CA PHE A 137 -2.32 -16.47 16.97
C PHE A 137 -2.87 -17.43 15.91
N ILE A 138 -2.01 -18.19 15.23
CA ILE A 138 -2.44 -19.21 14.27
C ILE A 138 -3.32 -20.26 14.98
N ASP A 139 -2.86 -20.80 16.10
CA ASP A 139 -3.59 -21.79 16.88
C ASP A 139 -4.99 -21.26 17.29
N ALA A 140 -5.07 -20.02 17.78
CA ALA A 140 -6.32 -19.39 18.18
C ALA A 140 -7.27 -19.15 16.99
N CYS A 141 -6.75 -18.77 15.82
CA CYS A 141 -7.56 -18.66 14.61
C CYS A 141 -8.14 -20.02 14.19
N VAL A 142 -7.35 -21.09 14.31
CA VAL A 142 -7.82 -22.47 14.04
C VAL A 142 -8.88 -22.88 15.08
N GLU A 143 -8.68 -22.59 16.36
CA GLU A 143 -9.68 -22.78 17.42
C GLU A 143 -10.98 -21.99 17.16
N ALA A 144 -10.89 -20.88 16.41
CA ALA A 144 -12.04 -20.10 15.94
C ALA A 144 -12.62 -20.55 14.59
N GLY A 145 -12.10 -21.66 14.02
CA GLY A 145 -12.62 -22.27 12.80
C GLY A 145 -11.90 -21.87 11.50
N ALA A 146 -10.80 -21.11 11.56
CA ALA A 146 -10.03 -20.78 10.38
C ALA A 146 -9.20 -21.99 9.91
N GLU A 147 -9.04 -22.14 8.59
CA GLU A 147 -8.12 -23.12 8.01
C GLU A 147 -6.67 -22.58 8.04
N ILE A 148 -5.69 -23.48 8.20
CA ILE A 148 -4.28 -23.11 8.04
C ILE A 148 -4.01 -22.92 6.55
N ASN A 149 -3.48 -21.75 6.19
CA ASN A 149 -3.04 -21.46 4.83
C ASN A 149 -1.52 -21.26 4.79
N ASN A 150 -0.82 -22.25 4.26
CA ASN A 150 0.63 -22.24 4.12
C ASN A 150 1.10 -21.54 2.83
N ASP A 151 0.18 -21.21 1.93
CA ASP A 151 0.48 -20.60 0.65
C ASP A 151 -0.66 -19.70 0.13
N PHE A 152 -0.61 -18.42 0.44
CA PHE A 152 -1.58 -17.42 -0.02
C PHE A 152 -1.48 -17.08 -1.52
N TYR A 153 -0.66 -17.79 -2.29
CA TYR A 153 -0.37 -17.47 -3.71
C TYR A 153 -0.85 -18.56 -4.67
N ASN A 154 -1.40 -19.64 -4.16
CA ASN A 154 -1.88 -20.80 -4.92
C ASN A 154 -3.32 -20.66 -5.42
N GLY A 155 -3.88 -19.46 -5.39
CA GLY A 155 -5.28 -19.21 -5.78
C GLY A 155 -6.27 -19.23 -4.61
N ASN A 156 -5.85 -19.59 -3.39
CA ASN A 156 -6.66 -19.53 -2.18
C ASN A 156 -6.09 -18.48 -1.22
N LEU A 157 -6.85 -17.43 -0.96
CA LEU A 157 -6.44 -16.37 -0.03
C LEU A 157 -6.97 -16.57 1.39
N ASN A 158 -8.03 -17.38 1.58
CA ASN A 158 -8.68 -17.54 2.87
C ASN A 158 -7.84 -18.35 3.87
N GLY A 159 -8.03 -18.08 5.17
CA GLY A 159 -7.36 -18.77 6.26
C GLY A 159 -6.24 -17.99 6.94
N VAL A 160 -5.52 -18.66 7.85
CA VAL A 160 -4.46 -18.06 8.68
C VAL A 160 -3.11 -18.69 8.39
N GLY A 161 -2.06 -17.88 8.35
CA GLY A 161 -0.71 -18.40 8.14
C GLY A 161 0.37 -17.32 8.07
N ARG A 162 1.58 -17.80 7.80
CA ARG A 162 2.76 -16.98 7.56
C ARG A 162 2.82 -16.63 6.08
N TYR A 163 3.04 -15.37 5.75
CA TYR A 163 3.13 -14.88 4.38
C TYR A 163 4.58 -14.57 3.95
N ASP A 164 4.77 -14.21 2.69
CA ASP A 164 6.05 -13.82 2.15
C ASP A 164 6.22 -12.30 2.16
N VAL A 165 7.46 -11.86 2.31
CA VAL A 165 7.85 -10.46 2.31
C VAL A 165 8.94 -10.17 1.27
N LYS A 166 8.94 -8.95 0.79
CA LYS A 166 9.96 -8.40 -0.11
C LYS A 166 11.19 -7.97 0.69
N VAL A 167 11.86 -8.97 1.25
CA VAL A 167 13.12 -8.83 1.98
C VAL A 167 14.11 -9.84 1.43
N TRP A 168 15.35 -9.44 1.23
CA TRP A 168 16.42 -10.32 0.80
C TRP A 168 17.73 -9.95 1.47
N ASN A 169 18.39 -10.93 2.07
CA ASN A 169 19.61 -10.71 2.85
C ASN A 169 19.46 -9.58 3.89
N GLY A 170 18.33 -9.59 4.62
CA GLY A 170 18.01 -8.60 5.63
C GLY A 170 17.75 -7.18 5.11
N LYS A 171 17.57 -6.99 3.81
CA LYS A 171 17.28 -5.68 3.20
C LYS A 171 15.94 -5.67 2.49
N ARG A 172 15.24 -4.54 2.59
CA ARG A 172 14.04 -4.23 1.80
C ARG A 172 14.34 -4.37 0.30
N GLN A 173 13.47 -5.06 -0.41
CA GLN A 173 13.43 -5.10 -1.88
C GLN A 173 12.41 -4.05 -2.36
N SER A 174 12.85 -2.79 -2.51
CA SER A 174 12.04 -1.78 -3.19
C SER A 174 12.02 -2.07 -4.71
N SER A 175 11.08 -1.46 -5.44
CA SER A 175 11.04 -1.57 -6.90
C SER A 175 12.35 -1.10 -7.54
N ALA A 176 12.99 -0.05 -6.99
CA ALA A 176 14.28 0.41 -7.47
C ALA A 176 15.41 -0.61 -7.20
N GLU A 177 15.41 -1.26 -6.02
CA GLU A 177 16.40 -2.29 -5.69
C GLU A 177 16.24 -3.53 -6.58
N ALA A 178 15.01 -3.89 -6.93
CA ALA A 178 14.72 -5.04 -7.77
C ALA A 178 15.03 -4.76 -9.26
N TYR A 179 14.61 -3.61 -9.79
CA TYR A 179 14.62 -3.35 -11.24
C TYR A 179 15.72 -2.40 -11.72
N LEU A 180 16.28 -1.54 -10.85
CA LEU A 180 17.32 -0.57 -11.24
C LEU A 180 18.72 -0.94 -10.77
N LYS A 181 18.89 -2.13 -10.16
CA LYS A 181 20.20 -2.60 -9.68
C LYS A 181 21.23 -2.66 -10.80
N PHE A 182 20.82 -3.13 -11.97
CA PHE A 182 21.64 -3.19 -13.17
C PHE A 182 21.09 -2.17 -14.16
N LYS A 183 21.51 -0.90 -14.02
CA LYS A 183 21.06 0.19 -14.88
C LYS A 183 21.41 -0.13 -16.35
N PRO A 184 20.42 -0.35 -17.24
CA PRO A 184 20.67 -0.55 -18.65
C PRO A 184 21.28 0.70 -19.30
N SER A 185 22.09 0.53 -20.34
CA SER A 185 22.74 1.64 -21.06
C SER A 185 21.75 2.61 -21.71
N ASN A 186 20.58 2.11 -22.09
CA ASN A 186 19.47 2.87 -22.70
C ASN A 186 18.49 3.47 -21.68
N LEU A 187 18.87 3.55 -20.39
CA LEU A 187 18.07 4.17 -19.33
C LEU A 187 18.77 5.44 -18.80
N THR A 188 18.12 6.58 -18.95
CA THR A 188 18.50 7.84 -18.31
C THR A 188 17.58 8.11 -17.11
N ILE A 189 18.12 8.58 -15.99
CA ILE A 189 17.36 8.84 -14.77
C ILE A 189 17.59 10.28 -14.31
N TYR A 190 16.52 11.09 -14.29
CA TYR A 190 16.49 12.41 -13.67
C TYR A 190 15.84 12.31 -12.29
N LYS A 191 16.56 12.74 -11.26
CA LYS A 191 16.11 12.76 -9.86
C LYS A 191 15.93 14.20 -9.39
N ASN A 192 15.16 14.40 -8.31
CA ASN A 192 14.85 15.71 -7.76
C ASN A 192 14.21 16.63 -8.81
N THR A 193 13.43 16.03 -9.72
CA THR A 193 12.80 16.74 -10.84
C THR A 193 11.32 16.38 -10.88
N SER A 194 10.46 17.32 -10.60
CA SER A 194 9.01 17.11 -10.60
C SER A 194 8.42 17.34 -11.99
N VAL A 195 7.44 16.53 -12.36
CA VAL A 195 6.60 16.73 -13.54
C VAL A 195 5.50 17.74 -13.15
N ILE A 196 5.37 18.82 -13.91
CA ILE A 196 4.35 19.86 -13.74
C ILE A 196 3.10 19.49 -14.54
N LYS A 197 3.25 19.27 -15.85
CA LYS A 197 2.17 18.87 -16.75
C LYS A 197 2.69 18.17 -18.00
N ILE A 198 1.77 17.53 -18.72
CA ILE A 198 2.01 16.92 -20.02
C ILE A 198 1.85 17.99 -21.10
N LEU A 199 2.75 18.02 -22.07
CA LEU A 199 2.65 18.82 -23.26
C LEU A 199 1.88 18.04 -24.33
N ILE A 200 0.74 18.58 -24.78
CA ILE A 200 -0.17 17.92 -25.68
C ILE A 200 -0.41 18.82 -26.90
N GLU A 201 -0.28 18.24 -28.09
CA GLU A 201 -0.56 18.89 -29.35
C GLU A 201 -1.43 17.98 -30.22
N LYS A 202 -2.53 18.50 -30.75
CA LYS A 202 -3.47 17.74 -31.62
C LYS A 202 -3.84 16.38 -31.03
N ASN A 203 -4.24 16.37 -29.75
CA ASN A 203 -4.60 15.18 -28.96
C ASN A 203 -3.49 14.11 -28.88
N LYS A 204 -2.23 14.52 -28.94
CA LYS A 204 -1.07 13.65 -28.83
C LYS A 204 -0.10 14.15 -27.78
N ALA A 205 0.30 13.31 -26.84
CA ALA A 205 1.36 13.64 -25.89
C ALA A 205 2.70 13.77 -26.63
N LYS A 206 3.38 14.90 -26.44
CA LYS A 206 4.64 15.27 -27.08
C LYS A 206 5.80 15.36 -26.13
N GLY A 207 5.53 15.63 -24.88
CA GLY A 207 6.56 15.79 -23.87
C GLY A 207 6.00 16.15 -22.51
N LEU A 208 6.88 16.66 -21.66
CA LEU A 208 6.60 17.00 -20.28
C LEU A 208 7.16 18.40 -19.96
N LEU A 209 6.41 19.20 -19.22
CA LEU A 209 6.93 20.37 -18.53
C LEU A 209 7.41 19.95 -17.15
N LEU A 210 8.69 20.13 -16.88
CA LEU A 210 9.36 19.78 -15.65
C LEU A 210 9.65 21.01 -14.79
N SER A 211 9.95 20.80 -13.52
CA SER A 211 10.35 21.88 -12.60
C SER A 211 11.66 22.58 -13.00
N ASN A 212 12.45 22.01 -13.88
CA ASN A 212 13.74 22.50 -14.39
C ASN A 212 13.78 22.74 -15.90
N GLY A 213 12.63 22.70 -16.58
CA GLY A 213 12.55 22.93 -18.02
C GLY A 213 11.62 21.95 -18.74
N GLU A 214 11.70 21.94 -20.07
CA GLU A 214 10.88 21.08 -20.93
C GLU A 214 11.69 19.88 -21.42
N VAL A 215 11.03 18.72 -21.43
CA VAL A 215 11.59 17.49 -22.00
C VAL A 215 10.55 16.86 -22.92
N TYR A 216 10.95 16.56 -24.16
CA TYR A 216 10.07 15.96 -25.16
C TYR A 216 10.28 14.44 -25.25
N ALA A 217 9.17 13.70 -25.15
CA ALA A 217 9.15 12.27 -25.44
C ALA A 217 8.91 12.04 -26.93
N SER A 218 9.70 11.17 -27.55
CA SER A 218 9.59 10.92 -29.00
C SER A 218 8.49 9.94 -29.38
N SER A 219 8.15 8.99 -28.50
CA SER A 219 7.20 7.92 -28.78
C SER A 219 6.01 7.88 -27.82
N GLU A 220 6.23 7.80 -26.53
CA GLU A 220 5.16 7.65 -25.54
C GLU A 220 5.53 8.26 -24.18
N VAL A 221 4.54 8.84 -23.50
CA VAL A 221 4.61 9.29 -22.10
C VAL A 221 3.87 8.29 -21.24
N ILE A 222 4.52 7.84 -20.15
CA ILE A 222 3.96 6.90 -19.20
C ILE A 222 3.92 7.56 -17.83
N LEU A 223 2.72 7.79 -17.30
CA LEU A 223 2.53 8.28 -15.94
C LEU A 223 2.58 7.11 -14.96
N SER A 224 3.43 7.24 -13.93
CA SER A 224 3.55 6.29 -12.81
C SER A 224 3.67 7.04 -11.49
N LEU A 225 2.86 8.12 -11.34
CA LEU A 225 2.92 9.02 -10.19
C LEU A 225 2.04 8.56 -9.01
N GLY A 226 1.38 7.40 -9.15
CA GLY A 226 0.51 6.80 -8.13
C GLY A 226 -0.89 7.43 -8.07
N ALA A 227 -1.73 6.89 -7.19
CA ALA A 227 -3.16 7.22 -7.12
C ALA A 227 -3.48 8.71 -6.86
N PHE A 228 -2.53 9.49 -6.38
CA PHE A 228 -2.71 10.93 -6.17
C PHE A 228 -2.03 11.77 -7.24
N GLY A 229 -0.82 11.38 -7.66
CA GLY A 229 -0.04 12.16 -8.61
C GLY A 229 -0.51 12.04 -10.05
N SER A 230 -0.94 10.85 -10.49
CA SER A 230 -1.39 10.64 -11.88
C SER A 230 -2.64 11.43 -12.22
N PRO A 231 -3.74 11.39 -11.42
CA PRO A 231 -4.89 12.25 -11.70
C PRO A 231 -4.56 13.74 -11.57
N LYS A 232 -3.69 14.15 -10.62
CA LYS A 232 -3.20 15.53 -10.51
C LYS A 232 -2.54 16.00 -11.81
N CYS A 233 -1.63 15.20 -12.34
CA CYS A 233 -0.90 15.53 -13.57
C CYS A 233 -1.83 15.60 -14.78
N LEU A 234 -2.80 14.68 -14.92
CA LEU A 234 -3.80 14.75 -15.98
C LEU A 234 -4.64 16.01 -15.89
N MET A 235 -5.19 16.34 -14.71
CA MET A 235 -6.02 17.53 -14.50
C MET A 235 -5.24 18.82 -14.79
N LEU A 236 -4.01 18.96 -14.30
CA LEU A 236 -3.15 20.12 -14.58
C LEU A 236 -2.79 20.24 -16.07
N SER A 237 -2.94 19.16 -16.83
CA SER A 237 -2.71 19.12 -18.29
C SER A 237 -3.98 19.32 -19.11
N GLY A 238 -5.12 19.70 -18.48
CA GLY A 238 -6.39 19.91 -19.17
C GLY A 238 -7.18 18.63 -19.46
N ILE A 239 -6.83 17.49 -18.84
CA ILE A 239 -7.51 16.20 -19.00
C ILE A 239 -8.24 15.87 -17.70
N GLY A 240 -9.56 15.94 -17.69
CA GLY A 240 -10.34 15.64 -16.48
C GLY A 240 -11.78 16.13 -16.54
N PRO A 241 -12.48 16.17 -15.38
CA PRO A 241 -13.85 16.64 -15.29
C PRO A 241 -13.97 18.11 -15.69
N GLU A 242 -14.77 18.41 -16.71
CA GLU A 242 -14.90 19.76 -17.31
C GLU A 242 -15.22 20.85 -16.29
N GLU A 243 -16.25 20.65 -15.47
CA GLU A 243 -16.68 21.64 -14.48
C GLU A 243 -15.57 21.92 -13.46
N HIS A 244 -14.90 20.87 -12.98
CA HIS A 244 -13.80 21.02 -12.02
C HIS A 244 -12.60 21.78 -12.62
N LEU A 245 -12.22 21.50 -13.86
CA LEU A 245 -11.12 22.21 -14.54
C LEU A 245 -11.47 23.68 -14.76
N LYS A 246 -12.72 23.95 -15.17
CA LYS A 246 -13.23 25.32 -15.32
C LYS A 246 -13.20 26.11 -14.01
N GLU A 247 -13.64 25.50 -12.89
CA GLU A 247 -13.54 26.11 -11.55
C GLU A 247 -12.10 26.47 -11.14
N LYS A 248 -11.12 25.71 -11.63
CA LYS A 248 -9.70 25.93 -11.35
C LYS A 248 -9.00 26.81 -12.39
N ASN A 249 -9.73 27.39 -13.35
CA ASN A 249 -9.19 28.17 -14.47
C ASN A 249 -8.14 27.40 -15.29
N ILE A 250 -8.38 26.09 -15.51
CA ILE A 250 -7.57 25.24 -16.36
C ILE A 250 -8.32 25.01 -17.66
N GLU A 251 -7.65 25.28 -18.78
CA GLU A 251 -8.21 25.03 -20.12
C GLU A 251 -8.50 23.54 -20.32
N LEU A 252 -9.72 23.22 -20.74
CA LEU A 252 -10.14 21.86 -21.02
C LEU A 252 -9.59 21.41 -22.38
N LEU A 253 -8.82 20.35 -22.40
CA LEU A 253 -8.42 19.66 -23.62
C LEU A 253 -9.33 18.47 -23.91
N ILE A 254 -9.54 17.61 -22.92
CA ILE A 254 -10.40 16.41 -23.02
C ILE A 254 -11.25 16.30 -21.76
N ASN A 255 -12.55 16.19 -21.92
CA ASN A 255 -13.46 15.87 -20.83
C ASN A 255 -13.42 14.36 -20.51
N LEU A 256 -12.70 14.00 -19.46
CA LEU A 256 -12.68 12.66 -18.87
C LEU A 256 -13.17 12.74 -17.42
N PRO A 257 -14.48 12.58 -17.19
CA PRO A 257 -15.11 12.81 -15.88
C PRO A 257 -14.60 11.84 -14.78
N GLY A 258 -14.02 10.69 -15.15
CA GLY A 258 -13.48 9.74 -14.20
C GLY A 258 -12.11 10.09 -13.63
N VAL A 259 -11.41 11.10 -14.14
CA VAL A 259 -10.10 11.49 -13.61
C VAL A 259 -10.24 12.03 -12.19
N GLY A 260 -9.58 11.37 -11.26
CA GLY A 260 -9.62 11.70 -9.83
C GLY A 260 -10.85 11.17 -9.10
N GLU A 261 -11.78 10.50 -9.77
CA GLU A 261 -12.92 9.82 -9.17
C GLU A 261 -12.60 8.37 -8.81
N ASN A 262 -13.53 7.69 -8.13
CA ASN A 262 -13.40 6.27 -7.80
C ASN A 262 -12.18 5.95 -6.92
N LEU A 263 -11.76 6.86 -6.06
CA LEU A 263 -10.68 6.58 -5.10
C LEU A 263 -11.11 5.44 -4.18
N HIS A 264 -10.39 4.33 -4.26
CA HIS A 264 -10.49 3.21 -3.33
C HIS A 264 -9.29 3.21 -2.38
N ASP A 265 -9.53 2.73 -1.15
CA ASP A 265 -8.47 2.38 -0.20
C ASP A 265 -9.04 1.39 0.82
N HIS A 266 -8.20 0.62 1.49
CA HIS A 266 -8.62 -0.26 2.58
C HIS A 266 -8.71 0.53 3.88
N PRO A 267 -9.91 0.74 4.47
CA PRO A 267 -10.02 1.22 5.84
C PRO A 267 -9.46 0.18 6.81
N VAL A 268 -8.73 0.62 7.82
CA VAL A 268 -8.09 -0.24 8.81
C VAL A 268 -8.49 0.18 10.21
N MET A 269 -9.13 -0.71 10.96
CA MET A 269 -9.43 -0.50 12.37
C MET A 269 -8.34 -1.11 13.24
N PRO A 270 -7.62 -0.31 14.06
CA PRO A 270 -6.68 -0.82 15.04
C PRO A 270 -7.44 -1.38 16.25
N MET A 271 -6.97 -2.51 16.78
CA MET A 271 -7.42 -3.04 18.08
C MET A 271 -6.21 -3.44 18.91
N ASN A 272 -6.25 -3.20 20.23
CA ASN A 272 -5.12 -3.42 21.13
C ASN A 272 -5.52 -4.23 22.36
N TRP A 273 -4.65 -5.15 22.78
CA TRP A 273 -4.75 -5.90 24.04
C TRP A 273 -3.46 -5.82 24.85
N ALA A 274 -3.58 -5.68 26.15
CA ALA A 274 -2.45 -5.78 27.06
C ALA A 274 -1.99 -7.24 27.16
N PHE A 275 -0.67 -7.45 27.39
CA PHE A 275 -0.13 -8.76 27.75
C PHE A 275 -0.28 -9.04 29.24
N GLN A 276 -0.48 -10.30 29.61
CA GLN A 276 -0.28 -10.76 30.98
C GLN A 276 1.22 -10.72 31.37
N ASN A 277 2.13 -11.04 30.43
CA ASN A 277 3.56 -10.96 30.60
C ASN A 277 4.19 -10.01 29.58
N ASN A 278 4.58 -8.82 30.01
CA ASN A 278 5.16 -7.78 29.17
C ASN A 278 6.49 -8.17 28.48
N ASN A 279 7.18 -9.21 28.96
CA ASN A 279 8.42 -9.69 28.34
C ASN A 279 8.20 -10.32 26.95
N LEU A 280 6.98 -10.65 26.60
CA LEU A 280 6.63 -11.16 25.27
C LEU A 280 6.68 -10.04 24.20
N SER A 281 6.49 -8.78 24.59
CA SER A 281 6.40 -7.66 23.66
C SER A 281 7.72 -7.28 23.02
N PHE A 282 7.68 -6.91 21.73
CA PHE A 282 8.80 -6.27 21.03
C PHE A 282 9.08 -4.85 21.55
N SER A 283 8.16 -4.21 22.25
CA SER A 283 8.38 -2.89 22.86
C SER A 283 9.61 -2.84 23.79
N LYS A 284 10.00 -3.98 24.38
CA LYS A 284 11.23 -4.11 25.17
C LYS A 284 12.51 -3.71 24.44
N TYR A 285 12.53 -3.83 23.10
CA TYR A 285 13.69 -3.48 22.26
C TYR A 285 13.80 -1.98 21.98
N GLN A 286 12.86 -1.16 22.47
CA GLN A 286 12.96 0.29 22.41
C GLN A 286 13.90 0.89 23.48
N ARG A 287 14.25 0.13 24.52
CA ARG A 287 15.28 0.53 25.46
C ARG A 287 16.60 0.72 24.73
N ILE A 288 17.36 1.77 25.08
CA ILE A 288 18.58 2.15 24.33
C ILE A 288 19.62 1.03 24.29
N ASP A 289 19.82 0.35 25.42
CA ASP A 289 20.76 -0.77 25.54
C ASP A 289 20.44 -1.89 24.55
N ARG A 290 19.16 -2.23 24.42
CA ARG A 290 18.67 -3.26 23.50
C ARG A 290 18.59 -2.75 22.06
N ALA A 291 18.16 -1.50 21.85
CA ALA A 291 18.09 -0.88 20.54
C ALA A 291 19.46 -0.79 19.86
N ILE A 292 20.52 -0.47 20.64
CA ILE A 292 21.90 -0.48 20.15
C ILE A 292 22.30 -1.88 19.69
N ILE A 293 22.02 -2.93 20.48
CA ILE A 293 22.33 -4.31 20.10
C ILE A 293 21.58 -4.72 18.83
N VAL A 294 20.28 -4.40 18.71
CA VAL A 294 19.48 -4.66 17.50
C VAL A 294 20.06 -3.92 16.31
N GLY A 295 20.44 -2.64 16.50
CA GLY A 295 21.04 -1.82 15.46
C GLY A 295 22.41 -2.35 15.00
N LEU A 296 23.31 -2.67 15.93
CA LEU A 296 24.63 -3.24 15.61
C LEU A 296 24.51 -4.59 14.91
N LYS A 297 23.64 -5.49 15.38
CA LYS A 297 23.41 -6.78 14.73
C LYS A 297 22.92 -6.60 13.28
N TYR A 298 22.07 -5.61 13.04
CA TYR A 298 21.63 -5.29 11.69
C TYR A 298 22.74 -4.65 10.85
N ILE A 299 23.47 -3.66 11.37
CA ILE A 299 24.51 -2.95 10.62
C ILE A 299 25.62 -3.92 10.19
N LEU A 300 26.08 -4.76 11.10
CA LEU A 300 27.21 -5.65 10.87
C LEU A 300 26.81 -6.90 10.06
N PHE A 301 25.66 -7.51 10.37
CA PHE A 301 25.30 -8.84 9.87
C PHE A 301 24.02 -8.88 9.02
N LYS A 302 23.25 -7.76 8.94
CA LYS A 302 21.92 -7.73 8.29
C LYS A 302 20.96 -8.79 8.87
N GLN A 303 21.03 -9.01 10.19
CA GLN A 303 20.28 -10.04 10.91
C GLN A 303 19.53 -9.45 12.11
N GLY A 304 18.68 -10.27 12.73
CA GLY A 304 17.92 -9.93 13.92
C GLY A 304 16.63 -9.15 13.64
N LEU A 305 16.05 -8.59 14.69
CA LEU A 305 14.71 -7.99 14.67
C LEU A 305 14.53 -6.90 13.59
N ALA A 306 15.56 -6.08 13.37
CA ALA A 306 15.50 -5.00 12.37
C ALA A 306 15.64 -5.49 10.91
N ALA A 307 16.03 -6.75 10.69
CA ALA A 307 16.20 -7.34 9.36
C ALA A 307 14.90 -7.91 8.77
N ALA A 308 13.77 -7.78 9.47
CA ALA A 308 12.46 -8.25 9.05
C ALA A 308 11.37 -7.27 9.51
N PRO A 309 10.17 -7.26 8.91
CA PRO A 309 9.03 -6.53 9.45
C PRO A 309 8.60 -7.10 10.81
N PHE A 310 7.86 -6.30 11.59
CA PHE A 310 7.39 -6.68 12.92
C PHE A 310 6.15 -7.60 12.90
N TRP A 311 5.47 -7.70 11.77
CA TRP A 311 4.34 -8.58 11.52
C TRP A 311 4.79 -9.76 10.64
N SER A 312 4.34 -10.96 10.96
CA SER A 312 4.77 -12.19 10.28
C SER A 312 3.63 -13.12 9.89
N THR A 313 2.46 -12.92 10.48
CA THR A 313 1.26 -13.74 10.24
C THR A 313 0.07 -12.87 9.91
N ASN A 314 -0.88 -13.41 9.16
CA ASN A 314 -2.17 -12.80 8.94
C ASN A 314 -3.30 -13.85 8.88
N LEU A 315 -4.52 -13.37 9.09
CA LEU A 315 -5.75 -14.06 8.87
C LEU A 315 -6.49 -13.37 7.73
N PHE A 316 -6.95 -14.14 6.75
CA PHE A 316 -8.00 -13.73 5.83
C PHE A 316 -9.29 -14.41 6.24
N HIS A 317 -10.33 -13.62 6.47
CA HIS A 317 -11.62 -14.08 6.94
C HIS A 317 -12.70 -13.66 5.95
N ALA A 318 -13.42 -14.66 5.45
CA ALA A 318 -14.55 -14.48 4.55
C ALA A 318 -15.85 -14.37 5.36
N ILE A 319 -16.59 -13.29 5.17
CA ILE A 319 -17.90 -13.07 5.79
C ILE A 319 -18.98 -13.73 4.92
N ARG A 320 -18.90 -13.59 3.59
CA ARG A 320 -19.92 -14.05 2.65
C ARG A 320 -19.39 -15.04 1.62
N GLU A 321 -18.27 -14.72 0.99
CA GLU A 321 -17.72 -15.49 -0.12
C GLU A 321 -16.37 -16.08 0.23
N LYS A 322 -16.30 -17.41 0.46
CA LYS A 322 -15.08 -18.10 0.91
C LYS A 322 -13.85 -17.78 0.05
N ASP A 323 -14.01 -17.65 -1.25
CA ASP A 323 -12.90 -17.42 -2.18
C ASP A 323 -12.46 -15.94 -2.29
N MET A 324 -13.25 -15.04 -1.71
CA MET A 324 -12.97 -13.60 -1.74
C MET A 324 -13.19 -12.97 -0.34
N PRO A 325 -12.26 -13.17 0.58
CA PRO A 325 -12.41 -12.68 1.96
C PRO A 325 -12.56 -11.16 2.00
N GLU A 326 -13.45 -10.70 2.87
CA GLU A 326 -13.70 -9.27 3.11
C GLU A 326 -12.74 -8.67 4.13
N ILE A 327 -12.19 -9.48 5.02
CA ILE A 327 -11.38 -9.03 6.16
C ILE A 327 -9.98 -9.64 6.09
N GLN A 328 -8.97 -8.79 6.33
CA GLN A 328 -7.60 -9.23 6.59
C GLN A 328 -7.17 -8.69 7.96
N VAL A 329 -6.61 -9.57 8.80
CA VAL A 329 -6.13 -9.21 10.13
C VAL A 329 -4.63 -9.47 10.24
N PHE A 330 -3.87 -8.41 10.52
CA PHE A 330 -2.46 -8.50 10.90
C PHE A 330 -2.32 -8.44 12.41
N MET A 331 -1.35 -9.17 12.95
CA MET A 331 -0.99 -9.14 14.37
C MET A 331 0.45 -8.67 14.53
N THR A 332 0.68 -7.79 15.52
CA THR A 332 2.01 -7.32 15.92
C THR A 332 2.18 -7.42 17.43
N PRO A 333 3.27 -8.01 17.96
CA PRO A 333 3.45 -8.19 19.40
C PRO A 333 3.99 -6.92 20.08
N MET A 334 3.39 -5.78 19.79
CA MET A 334 3.55 -4.50 20.48
C MET A 334 2.39 -3.58 20.10
N CYS A 335 1.84 -2.85 21.07
CA CYS A 335 0.85 -1.81 20.82
C CYS A 335 1.51 -0.48 20.52
N PHE A 336 0.86 0.34 19.68
CA PHE A 336 1.20 1.73 19.44
C PHE A 336 0.25 2.62 20.21
N LYS A 337 0.76 3.70 20.82
CA LYS A 337 -0.11 4.75 21.35
C LYS A 337 -0.69 5.51 20.17
N GLU A 338 -1.98 5.72 20.19
CA GLU A 338 -2.62 6.71 19.35
C GLU A 338 -2.13 8.09 19.80
N GLU A 339 -1.16 8.63 19.11
CA GLU A 339 -0.96 10.07 19.10
C GLU A 339 -1.75 10.59 17.90
N LYS A 340 -2.57 11.60 18.11
CA LYS A 340 -3.28 12.33 17.06
C LYS A 340 -2.33 12.89 15.99
N ASP A 341 -1.03 12.86 16.27
CA ASP A 341 0.02 13.41 15.46
C ASP A 341 1.17 12.41 15.32
N ASN A 342 1.28 11.85 14.11
CA ASN A 342 2.49 11.25 13.55
C ASN A 342 2.97 9.89 14.04
N TRP A 343 2.87 8.91 13.14
CA TRP A 343 3.70 7.71 13.07
C TRP A 343 5.22 8.02 12.98
N SER A 344 5.64 9.28 12.87
CA SER A 344 7.04 9.63 12.79
C SER A 344 7.71 9.43 14.15
N MET A 345 8.61 8.47 14.24
CA MET A 345 9.65 8.47 15.25
C MET A 345 10.63 9.58 14.88
N SER A 346 10.31 10.84 15.23
CA SER A 346 11.20 11.96 14.96
C SER A 346 12.54 11.75 15.68
N LEU A 347 13.63 12.19 15.05
CA LEU A 347 14.97 12.26 15.65
C LEU A 347 14.97 13.05 16.96
N ASP A 348 14.04 13.99 17.14
CA ASP A 348 13.90 14.79 18.37
C ASP A 348 13.55 13.94 19.60
N ASN A 349 12.87 12.80 19.43
CA ASN A 349 12.68 11.82 20.52
C ASN A 349 13.95 10.98 20.80
N LEU A 350 14.95 10.99 19.93
CA LEU A 350 16.26 10.39 20.18
C LEU A 350 17.10 11.21 21.17
N LEU A 351 16.89 12.51 21.25
CA LEU A 351 17.70 13.45 22.02
C LEU A 351 17.19 13.70 23.43
N ASN A 352 16.05 13.11 23.82
CA ASN A 352 15.54 13.24 25.19
C ASN A 352 16.26 12.27 26.11
N PHE A 353 17.37 12.71 26.71
CA PHE A 353 18.32 11.92 27.51
C PHE A 353 17.66 11.11 28.63
N GLY A 354 16.61 11.62 29.26
CA GLY A 354 15.91 10.93 30.36
C GLY A 354 15.10 9.71 29.89
N SER A 355 14.56 9.71 28.63
CA SER A 355 13.81 8.58 28.07
C SER A 355 14.72 7.44 27.59
N LEU A 356 16.04 7.70 27.46
CA LEU A 356 17.02 6.75 26.98
C LEU A 356 17.24 5.57 27.94
N PHE A 357 17.05 5.80 29.23
CA PHE A 357 17.35 4.79 30.28
C PHE A 357 16.11 4.00 30.72
N PHE A 358 14.90 4.58 30.65
CA PHE A 358 13.73 3.97 31.29
C PHE A 358 12.70 3.36 30.34
N SER A 359 12.59 3.77 29.18
CA SER A 359 11.94 3.21 27.97
C SER A 359 11.80 4.32 26.95
N ARG A 360 12.22 4.10 25.75
CA ARG A 360 11.84 4.96 24.60
C ARG A 360 10.37 4.80 24.27
N GLY A 361 9.53 4.74 25.28
CA GLY A 361 8.31 4.10 25.08
C GLY A 361 7.10 4.98 25.12
N LYS A 362 7.17 6.22 24.71
CA LYS A 362 5.91 6.95 24.54
C LYS A 362 5.10 6.49 23.33
N LYS A 363 5.71 5.81 22.34
CA LYS A 363 5.02 5.43 21.07
C LYS A 363 4.61 3.96 20.98
N ALA A 364 5.32 3.03 21.64
CA ALA A 364 4.91 1.64 21.72
C ALA A 364 4.96 1.13 23.15
N PHE A 365 4.01 0.29 23.51
CA PHE A 365 3.90 -0.30 24.84
C PHE A 365 3.62 -1.80 24.73
N PRO A 366 3.80 -2.56 25.84
CA PRO A 366 3.56 -4.00 25.82
C PRO A 366 2.11 -4.35 25.50
N GLY A 367 1.91 -5.24 24.51
CA GLY A 367 0.60 -5.72 24.12
C GLY A 367 0.59 -6.34 22.73
N LEU A 368 -0.58 -6.78 22.30
CA LEU A 368 -0.88 -7.19 20.93
C LEU A 368 -1.64 -6.08 20.22
N HIS A 369 -1.18 -5.73 19.05
CA HIS A 369 -1.84 -4.82 18.12
C HIS A 369 -2.36 -5.60 16.93
N PHE A 370 -3.64 -5.40 16.62
CA PHE A 370 -4.30 -5.95 15.46
C PHE A 370 -4.68 -4.84 14.50
N GLN A 371 -4.51 -5.09 13.21
CA GLN A 371 -4.96 -4.22 12.13
C GLN A 371 -6.01 -4.99 11.34
N ILE A 372 -7.27 -4.59 11.48
CA ILE A 372 -8.40 -5.18 10.78
C ILE A 372 -8.64 -4.36 9.52
N ASN A 373 -8.31 -4.94 8.38
CA ASN A 373 -8.43 -4.30 7.08
C ASN A 373 -9.72 -4.74 6.40
N LEU A 374 -10.57 -3.80 6.01
CA LEU A 374 -11.69 -4.06 5.12
C LEU A 374 -11.19 -4.09 3.67
N LEU A 375 -11.23 -5.27 3.04
CA LEU A 375 -10.55 -5.50 1.76
C LEU A 375 -11.34 -5.05 0.54
N ARG A 376 -12.67 -5.02 0.62
CA ARG A 376 -13.54 -4.69 -0.51
C ARG A 376 -14.59 -3.65 -0.15
N PRO A 377 -14.15 -2.44 0.28
CA PRO A 377 -15.08 -1.38 0.58
C PRO A 377 -15.86 -1.00 -0.68
N LYS A 378 -17.17 -0.79 -0.54
CA LYS A 378 -18.05 -0.28 -1.59
C LYS A 378 -18.02 1.24 -1.67
N SER A 379 -17.72 1.89 -0.57
CA SER A 379 -17.52 3.34 -0.51
C SER A 379 -16.34 3.74 -1.40
N THR A 380 -16.54 4.74 -2.22
CA THR A 380 -15.50 5.32 -3.07
C THR A 380 -15.39 6.81 -2.85
N GLY A 381 -14.20 7.32 -3.05
CA GLY A 381 -13.86 8.71 -2.84
C GLY A 381 -13.36 9.40 -4.10
N SER A 382 -12.65 10.52 -3.90
CA SER A 382 -12.11 11.32 -4.99
C SER A 382 -10.80 12.01 -4.63
N VAL A 383 -10.06 12.42 -5.67
CA VAL A 383 -8.87 13.25 -5.61
C VAL A 383 -9.09 14.45 -6.53
N LYS A 384 -9.13 15.65 -5.99
CA LYS A 384 -9.39 16.90 -6.72
C LYS A 384 -8.24 17.89 -6.55
N LEU A 385 -8.07 18.76 -7.52
CA LEU A 385 -7.17 19.90 -7.39
C LEU A 385 -7.72 20.93 -6.40
N LYS A 386 -6.86 21.49 -5.57
CA LYS A 386 -7.18 22.66 -4.74
C LYS A 386 -7.16 23.92 -5.58
N SER A 387 -6.20 24.05 -6.49
CA SER A 387 -6.04 25.16 -7.45
C SER A 387 -5.30 24.69 -8.71
N SER A 388 -5.04 25.59 -9.65
CA SER A 388 -4.17 25.37 -10.82
C SER A 388 -2.67 25.40 -10.50
N ASN A 389 -2.26 25.77 -9.28
CA ASN A 389 -0.86 25.75 -8.88
C ASN A 389 -0.40 24.29 -8.62
N PRO A 390 0.62 23.79 -9.34
CA PRO A 390 1.10 22.42 -9.18
C PRO A 390 1.71 22.12 -7.80
N ASN A 391 2.07 23.14 -7.03
CA ASN A 391 2.64 22.97 -5.69
C ASN A 391 1.58 22.90 -4.58
N ASP A 392 0.32 23.23 -4.88
CA ASP A 392 -0.74 23.16 -3.90
C ASP A 392 -1.11 21.70 -3.57
N GLU A 393 -1.57 21.53 -2.34
CA GLU A 393 -2.10 20.26 -1.85
C GLU A 393 -3.31 19.80 -2.67
N LEU A 394 -3.60 18.51 -2.60
CA LEU A 394 -4.79 17.92 -3.18
C LEU A 394 -5.94 17.87 -2.17
N ASN A 395 -7.16 18.01 -2.65
CA ASN A 395 -8.35 17.66 -1.90
C ASN A 395 -8.58 16.15 -2.04
N ILE A 396 -8.03 15.37 -1.09
CA ILE A 396 -8.17 13.92 -1.03
C ILE A 396 -9.37 13.60 -0.15
N ASN A 397 -10.38 12.98 -0.73
CA ASN A 397 -11.59 12.56 -0.02
C ASN A 397 -11.74 11.03 -0.12
N PRO A 398 -11.34 10.23 0.87
CA PRO A 398 -11.56 8.79 0.86
C PRO A 398 -13.04 8.39 0.97
N ASN A 399 -13.87 9.22 1.58
CA ASN A 399 -15.32 9.03 1.66
C ASN A 399 -15.76 7.67 2.25
N TRP A 400 -15.01 7.14 3.22
CA TRP A 400 -15.24 5.82 3.81
C TRP A 400 -16.57 5.75 4.56
N PHE A 401 -17.18 4.56 4.57
CA PHE A 401 -18.42 4.22 5.28
C PHE A 401 -19.64 5.03 4.84
N ILE A 402 -19.66 5.55 3.61
CA ILE A 402 -20.87 6.11 3.01
C ILE A 402 -21.82 4.98 2.61
N ASP A 403 -21.30 3.86 2.12
CA ASP A 403 -22.08 2.62 2.03
C ASP A 403 -22.13 1.97 3.43
N PRO A 404 -23.34 1.78 3.99
CA PRO A 404 -23.50 1.24 5.35
C PRO A 404 -22.91 -0.16 5.52
N SER A 405 -22.89 -0.98 4.47
CA SER A 405 -22.37 -2.35 4.52
C SER A 405 -20.87 -2.41 4.84
N ASP A 406 -20.09 -1.36 4.50
CA ASP A 406 -18.69 -1.26 4.86
C ASP A 406 -18.47 -1.19 6.37
N MET A 407 -19.38 -0.47 7.06
CA MET A 407 -19.34 -0.37 8.52
C MET A 407 -19.77 -1.69 9.18
N GLU A 408 -20.75 -2.38 8.60
CA GLU A 408 -21.21 -3.68 9.10
C GLU A 408 -20.11 -4.72 8.97
N ASP A 409 -19.42 -4.79 7.83
CA ASP A 409 -18.30 -5.69 7.59
C ASP A 409 -17.12 -5.40 8.53
N MET A 410 -16.82 -4.12 8.77
CA MET A 410 -15.76 -3.74 9.72
C MET A 410 -16.08 -4.21 11.13
N ILE A 411 -17.34 -4.05 11.58
CA ILE A 411 -17.78 -4.50 12.91
C ILE A 411 -17.72 -6.02 13.02
N GLU A 412 -18.10 -6.74 11.97
CA GLU A 412 -17.98 -8.20 11.93
C GLU A 412 -16.53 -8.64 12.08
N GLY A 413 -15.60 -8.01 11.35
CA GLY A 413 -14.17 -8.22 11.51
C GLY A 413 -13.65 -7.96 12.93
N MET A 414 -14.17 -6.92 13.61
CA MET A 414 -13.85 -6.63 15.02
C MET A 414 -14.39 -7.71 15.95
N LYS A 415 -15.62 -8.16 15.77
CA LYS A 415 -16.24 -9.22 16.57
C LYS A 415 -15.49 -10.54 16.40
N HIS A 416 -15.17 -10.91 15.16
CA HIS A 416 -14.40 -12.11 14.88
C HIS A 416 -12.98 -12.04 15.50
N THR A 417 -12.32 -10.88 15.45
CA THR A 417 -11.02 -10.70 16.13
C THR A 417 -11.15 -10.90 17.65
N ARG A 418 -12.21 -10.41 18.28
CA ARG A 418 -12.48 -10.67 19.72
C ARG A 418 -12.73 -12.15 19.98
N GLU A 419 -13.43 -12.84 19.09
CA GLU A 419 -13.64 -14.28 19.19
C GLU A 419 -12.30 -15.04 19.16
N VAL A 420 -11.42 -14.75 18.20
CA VAL A 420 -10.06 -15.31 18.12
C VAL A 420 -9.28 -15.10 19.42
N LEU A 421 -9.35 -13.89 19.99
CA LEU A 421 -8.64 -13.56 21.23
C LEU A 421 -9.23 -14.23 22.48
N SER A 422 -10.47 -14.67 22.44
CA SER A 422 -11.12 -15.43 23.51
C SER A 422 -10.70 -16.90 23.54
N LYS A 423 -10.08 -17.41 22.45
CA LYS A 423 -9.68 -18.83 22.36
C LYS A 423 -8.49 -19.15 23.27
N PRO A 424 -8.40 -20.39 23.80
CA PRO A 424 -7.42 -20.77 24.81
C PRO A 424 -5.97 -20.40 24.48
N SER A 425 -5.58 -20.51 23.19
CA SER A 425 -4.20 -20.26 22.75
C SER A 425 -3.76 -18.80 22.95
N LEU A 426 -4.66 -17.81 22.78
CA LEU A 426 -4.38 -16.38 23.02
C LEU A 426 -4.88 -15.88 24.36
N ALA A 427 -6.00 -16.36 24.88
CA ALA A 427 -6.57 -15.93 26.15
C ALA A 427 -5.60 -16.03 27.34
N LYS A 428 -4.69 -17.02 27.33
CA LYS A 428 -3.63 -17.18 28.34
C LYS A 428 -2.46 -16.18 28.21
N ILE A 429 -2.40 -15.43 27.11
CA ILE A 429 -1.31 -14.49 26.79
C ILE A 429 -1.75 -13.04 27.03
N VAL A 430 -3.01 -12.72 26.71
CA VAL A 430 -3.57 -11.38 26.84
C VAL A 430 -4.33 -11.20 28.17
N SER A 431 -4.42 -9.96 28.64
CA SER A 431 -5.15 -9.64 29.87
C SER A 431 -6.44 -8.87 29.58
N GLU A 432 -6.34 -7.70 29.01
CA GLU A 432 -7.50 -6.84 28.75
C GLU A 432 -7.42 -6.16 27.39
N GLU A 433 -8.60 -5.88 26.84
CA GLU A 433 -8.74 -5.07 25.66
C GLU A 433 -8.57 -3.58 26.00
N LEU A 434 -7.59 -2.94 25.34
CA LEU A 434 -7.24 -1.53 25.53
C LEU A 434 -7.92 -0.62 24.49
N LEU A 435 -8.04 -1.10 23.26
CA LEU A 435 -8.70 -0.41 22.16
C LEU A 435 -9.55 -1.43 21.36
N PRO A 436 -10.83 -1.15 21.13
CA PRO A 436 -11.65 -0.05 21.62
C PRO A 436 -11.89 -0.06 23.13
N GLY A 437 -11.63 -1.17 23.82
CA GLY A 437 -11.78 -1.36 25.25
C GLY A 437 -13.00 -2.21 25.62
N LYS A 438 -12.85 -2.98 26.71
CA LYS A 438 -13.83 -4.01 27.13
C LYS A 438 -15.24 -3.49 27.40
N LYS A 439 -15.42 -2.18 27.60
CA LYS A 439 -16.73 -1.55 27.85
C LYS A 439 -17.51 -1.31 26.55
N ILE A 440 -16.83 -1.25 25.42
CA ILE A 440 -17.39 -1.01 24.10
C ILE A 440 -17.92 -2.34 23.54
N LYS A 441 -19.24 -2.57 23.66
CA LYS A 441 -19.85 -3.87 23.33
C LYS A 441 -20.97 -3.77 22.29
N SER A 442 -21.77 -2.70 22.32
CA SER A 442 -22.85 -2.55 21.36
C SER A 442 -22.33 -2.20 19.97
N ASP A 443 -23.06 -2.57 18.92
CA ASP A 443 -22.70 -2.19 17.56
C ASP A 443 -22.63 -0.68 17.39
N GLN A 444 -23.44 0.08 18.11
CA GLN A 444 -23.39 1.54 18.09
C GLN A 444 -22.07 2.07 18.67
N ASP A 445 -21.60 1.50 19.79
CA ASP A 445 -20.32 1.89 20.39
C ASP A 445 -19.14 1.49 19.50
N LEU A 446 -19.24 0.32 18.84
CA LEU A 446 -18.24 -0.13 17.87
C LEU A 446 -18.19 0.79 16.64
N LYS A 447 -19.34 1.22 16.11
CA LYS A 447 -19.42 2.23 15.02
C LYS A 447 -18.71 3.51 15.42
N GLU A 448 -18.97 3.99 16.62
CA GLU A 448 -18.34 5.22 17.10
C GLU A 448 -16.82 5.03 17.30
N SER A 449 -16.38 3.87 17.78
CA SER A 449 -14.97 3.56 17.85
C SER A 449 -14.31 3.52 16.46
N VAL A 450 -14.95 2.94 15.45
CA VAL A 450 -14.46 2.95 14.07
C VAL A 450 -14.32 4.39 13.56
N ARG A 451 -15.33 5.25 13.77
CA ARG A 451 -15.25 6.67 13.35
C ARG A 451 -14.06 7.40 13.97
N ASN A 452 -13.75 7.09 15.23
CA ASN A 452 -12.69 7.76 15.97
C ASN A 452 -11.27 7.21 15.68
N HIS A 453 -11.14 5.95 15.23
CA HIS A 453 -9.82 5.30 15.20
C HIS A 453 -9.42 4.72 13.85
N VAL A 454 -10.35 4.57 12.89
CA VAL A 454 -10.03 4.03 11.57
C VAL A 454 -8.92 4.82 10.88
N GLN A 455 -8.04 4.11 10.19
CA GLN A 455 -6.87 4.63 9.47
C GLN A 455 -6.83 4.06 8.05
N THR A 456 -5.93 4.57 7.22
CA THR A 456 -5.67 4.01 5.89
C THR A 456 -4.85 2.73 5.97
N GLY A 457 -5.15 1.75 5.10
CA GLY A 457 -4.28 0.62 4.81
C GLY A 457 -3.09 0.99 3.89
N HIS A 458 -3.00 2.25 3.51
CA HIS A 458 -1.99 2.78 2.58
C HIS A 458 -2.09 2.20 1.16
N HIS A 459 -3.28 1.86 0.73
CA HIS A 459 -3.56 1.21 -0.55
C HIS A 459 -4.42 2.07 -1.52
N PRO A 460 -4.25 3.43 -1.59
CA PRO A 460 -5.07 4.23 -2.50
C PRO A 460 -4.86 3.79 -3.96
N ALA A 461 -5.98 3.65 -4.67
CA ALA A 461 -6.02 3.11 -6.03
C ALA A 461 -7.21 3.68 -6.82
N SER A 462 -7.30 3.34 -8.11
CA SER A 462 -8.49 3.47 -8.98
C SER A 462 -8.87 4.89 -9.43
N THR A 463 -8.06 5.90 -9.18
CA THR A 463 -8.34 7.31 -9.51
C THR A 463 -8.15 7.70 -10.99
N CYS A 464 -7.65 6.77 -11.81
CA CYS A 464 -7.60 6.84 -13.28
C CYS A 464 -8.03 5.48 -13.84
N ALA A 465 -9.18 4.98 -13.41
CA ALA A 465 -9.59 3.60 -13.64
C ALA A 465 -9.63 3.21 -15.13
N MET A 466 -9.10 2.03 -15.46
CA MET A 466 -9.37 1.41 -16.75
C MET A 466 -10.79 0.86 -16.79
N GLY A 467 -11.39 0.79 -17.98
CA GLY A 467 -12.74 0.27 -18.14
C GLY A 467 -13.08 -0.07 -19.59
N SER A 468 -14.21 -0.73 -19.79
CA SER A 468 -14.75 -1.04 -21.13
C SER A 468 -15.15 0.24 -21.88
N SER A 469 -15.23 0.17 -23.20
CA SER A 469 -15.60 1.31 -24.07
C SER A 469 -16.92 1.97 -23.67
N ASN A 470 -17.85 1.19 -23.14
CA ASN A 470 -19.17 1.67 -22.72
C ASN A 470 -19.18 2.37 -21.35
N ASN A 471 -18.11 2.26 -20.58
CA ASN A 471 -18.01 2.95 -19.28
C ASN A 471 -17.55 4.39 -19.49
N LYS A 472 -18.46 5.35 -19.33
CA LYS A 472 -18.17 6.80 -19.46
C LYS A 472 -17.21 7.34 -18.40
N MET A 473 -17.10 6.65 -17.24
CA MET A 473 -16.20 7.02 -16.16
C MET A 473 -14.79 6.40 -16.34
N ALA A 474 -14.58 5.56 -17.34
CA ALA A 474 -13.26 5.00 -17.58
C ALA A 474 -12.29 6.05 -18.15
N VAL A 475 -11.16 6.23 -17.48
CA VAL A 475 -10.08 7.11 -17.91
C VAL A 475 -9.18 6.40 -18.93
N LEU A 476 -8.98 5.10 -18.74
CA LEU A 476 -8.08 4.28 -19.55
C LEU A 476 -8.86 3.19 -20.29
N ASP A 477 -8.30 2.76 -21.40
CA ASP A 477 -8.69 1.51 -22.06
C ASP A 477 -8.04 0.28 -21.38
N ASN A 478 -8.30 -0.94 -21.90
CA ASN A 478 -7.71 -2.17 -21.37
C ASN A 478 -6.21 -2.34 -21.68
N GLN A 479 -5.62 -1.41 -22.46
CA GLN A 479 -4.18 -1.32 -22.70
C GLN A 479 -3.52 -0.20 -21.89
N LEU A 480 -4.23 0.35 -20.90
CA LEU A 480 -3.78 1.44 -20.03
C LEU A 480 -3.52 2.77 -20.77
N LYS A 481 -4.00 2.93 -22.00
CA LYS A 481 -3.92 4.18 -22.76
C LYS A 481 -4.98 5.16 -22.26
N VAL A 482 -4.61 6.44 -22.12
CA VAL A 482 -5.55 7.51 -21.77
C VAL A 482 -6.50 7.75 -22.95
N ARG A 483 -7.78 7.71 -22.69
CA ARG A 483 -8.79 7.88 -23.73
C ARG A 483 -8.74 9.26 -24.36
N GLY A 484 -8.77 9.30 -25.68
CA GLY A 484 -8.77 10.56 -26.46
C GLY A 484 -7.40 11.21 -26.59
N ILE A 485 -6.32 10.65 -26.00
CA ILE A 485 -4.96 11.17 -26.14
C ILE A 485 -4.03 10.04 -26.62
N ASP A 486 -3.42 10.25 -27.76
CA ASP A 486 -2.38 9.36 -28.27
C ASP A 486 -1.08 9.48 -27.47
N ASN A 487 -0.31 8.40 -27.45
CA ASN A 487 1.03 8.34 -26.83
C ASN A 487 1.04 8.66 -25.34
N LEU A 488 -0.05 8.36 -24.62
CA LEU A 488 -0.13 8.58 -23.18
C LEU A 488 -0.73 7.36 -22.48
N ARG A 489 -0.02 6.86 -21.47
CA ARG A 489 -0.51 5.78 -20.59
C ARG A 489 -0.42 6.18 -19.13
N VAL A 490 -1.23 5.51 -18.30
CA VAL A 490 -1.07 5.52 -16.84
C VAL A 490 -0.81 4.10 -16.37
N VAL A 491 0.33 3.89 -15.71
CA VAL A 491 0.81 2.57 -15.28
C VAL A 491 1.18 2.60 -13.80
N ASP A 492 0.17 2.63 -12.95
CA ASP A 492 0.30 2.59 -11.49
C ASP A 492 -1.03 2.17 -10.84
N ALA A 493 -1.14 2.26 -9.51
CA ALA A 493 -2.35 1.88 -8.77
C ALA A 493 -3.61 2.65 -9.18
N SER A 494 -3.48 3.87 -9.72
CA SER A 494 -4.63 4.64 -10.19
C SER A 494 -5.38 3.96 -11.34
N SER A 495 -4.70 3.08 -12.09
CA SER A 495 -5.27 2.36 -13.23
C SER A 495 -6.22 1.22 -12.85
N PHE A 496 -6.23 0.77 -11.61
CA PHE A 496 -7.08 -0.33 -11.18
C PHE A 496 -8.56 0.02 -11.42
N PRO A 497 -9.36 -0.90 -11.98
CA PRO A 497 -10.80 -0.64 -12.17
C PRO A 497 -11.59 -0.68 -10.86
N ASP A 498 -11.12 -1.45 -9.89
CA ASP A 498 -11.57 -1.50 -8.50
C ASP A 498 -10.51 -2.13 -7.60
N MET A 499 -10.80 -2.19 -6.29
CA MET A 499 -9.88 -2.69 -5.28
C MET A 499 -9.71 -4.21 -5.37
N ILE A 500 -8.50 -4.67 -5.05
CA ILE A 500 -8.15 -6.08 -4.90
C ILE A 500 -8.04 -6.47 -3.42
N SER A 501 -8.18 -7.74 -3.11
CA SER A 501 -8.06 -8.28 -1.75
C SER A 501 -6.60 -8.34 -1.29
N GLY A 502 -6.24 -7.56 -0.27
CA GLY A 502 -4.91 -7.52 0.34
C GLY A 502 -4.00 -6.40 -0.16
N ASN A 503 -2.71 -6.50 0.13
CA ASN A 503 -1.74 -5.43 -0.13
C ASN A 503 -1.45 -5.26 -1.63
N ILE A 504 -1.68 -4.09 -2.18
CA ILE A 504 -1.73 -3.84 -3.63
C ILE A 504 -0.37 -3.81 -4.35
N ASN A 505 0.77 -3.73 -3.63
CA ASN A 505 2.06 -3.47 -4.28
C ASN A 505 2.50 -4.54 -5.29
N ALA A 506 2.26 -5.83 -5.02
CA ALA A 506 2.59 -6.89 -5.97
C ALA A 506 1.76 -6.78 -7.25
N SER A 507 0.48 -6.41 -7.13
CA SER A 507 -0.42 -6.23 -8.27
C SER A 507 -0.09 -4.98 -9.09
N VAL A 508 0.43 -3.91 -8.45
CA VAL A 508 0.98 -2.75 -9.19
C VAL A 508 2.22 -3.15 -9.99
N ILE A 509 3.09 -3.98 -9.42
CA ILE A 509 4.27 -4.49 -10.15
C ILE A 509 3.83 -5.42 -11.29
N MET A 510 2.88 -6.31 -11.06
CA MET A 510 2.29 -7.17 -12.09
C MET A 510 1.71 -6.35 -13.25
N LEU A 511 0.94 -5.30 -12.94
CA LEU A 511 0.37 -4.38 -13.93
C LEU A 511 1.48 -3.72 -14.76
N ALA A 512 2.56 -3.27 -14.12
CA ALA A 512 3.71 -2.66 -14.81
C ALA A 512 4.46 -3.66 -15.71
N GLU A 513 4.62 -4.92 -15.28
CA GLU A 513 5.17 -6.00 -16.08
C GLU A 513 4.32 -6.27 -17.34
N LYS A 514 3.00 -6.30 -17.18
CA LYS A 514 2.06 -6.48 -18.29
C LYS A 514 2.06 -5.27 -19.23
N ALA A 515 2.08 -4.06 -18.68
CA ALA A 515 2.16 -2.82 -19.46
C ALA A 515 3.46 -2.76 -20.29
N SER A 516 4.57 -3.26 -19.76
CA SER A 516 5.84 -3.34 -20.50
C SER A 516 5.69 -4.17 -21.78
N ASP A 517 5.02 -5.32 -21.72
CA ASP A 517 4.73 -6.14 -22.91
C ASP A 517 3.82 -5.40 -23.90
N MET A 518 2.81 -4.69 -23.41
CA MET A 518 1.91 -3.90 -24.26
C MET A 518 2.65 -2.76 -24.99
N ILE A 519 3.61 -2.11 -24.31
CA ILE A 519 4.43 -1.04 -24.88
C ILE A 519 5.38 -1.58 -25.95
N LEU A 520 5.98 -2.76 -25.70
CA LEU A 520 6.96 -3.35 -26.61
C LEU A 520 6.34 -4.00 -27.87
N LYS A 521 5.04 -4.30 -27.84
CA LYS A 521 4.30 -4.88 -28.98
C LYS A 521 3.70 -3.83 -29.92
N ASN A 522 3.64 -2.55 -29.51
CA ASN A 522 3.24 -1.44 -30.35
C ASN A 522 4.45 -0.79 -31.00
#